data_1e5489525e2494da087d997e24b0e153
#
_entry.id   1e5489525e2494da087d997e24b0e153
#
_cell.length_a   1.000
_cell.length_b   1.000
_cell.length_c   1.000
_cell.angle_alpha   90.00
_cell.angle_beta   90.00
_cell.angle_gamma   90.00
#
_symmetry.space_group_name_H-M   'P 1'
#
loop_
_entity.id
_entity.type
_entity.pdbx_description
1 polymer ?
#
loop_
_entity_poly.entity_id
_entity_poly.type
_entity_poly.pdbx_seq_one_letter_code
_entity_poly.pdbx_strand_id
1 'polypeptide(L)'
;MTKKIILCITLLMFFFSFLRANEPPRPFKGYLYNSDYEVYLRLNLYDEDIIIPGQELFGQLPGYLSKEHTTYCWLIVSSELTDNRSAKLVVTNDYGSEDFTAQLTQQNDSTYIFNNLGGSALKVPNKGKWLKLPKTLIFKKK
;
A
#
# COMPACT_ATOMS: atom_id res chain seq x y z
N MET A 1 26.73 24.89 38.93
CA MET A 1 25.54 25.13 38.12
C MET A 1 25.62 24.56 36.72
N THR A 2 26.74 24.70 36.01
CA THR A 2 26.90 24.18 34.64
C THR A 2 26.83 22.65 34.50
N LYS A 3 27.33 21.87 35.48
CA LYS A 3 27.29 20.40 35.46
C LYS A 3 25.87 19.83 35.60
N LYS A 4 24.96 20.48 36.32
CA LYS A 4 23.56 20.05 36.48
C LYS A 4 22.73 20.34 35.23
N ILE A 5 23.04 21.42 34.52
CA ILE A 5 22.35 21.80 33.25
C ILE A 5 22.76 20.86 32.14
N ILE A 6 24.04 20.48 32.05
CA ILE A 6 24.55 19.53 31.04
C ILE A 6 23.93 18.13 31.26
N LEU A 7 23.77 17.70 32.51
CA LEU A 7 23.14 16.42 32.83
C LEU A 7 21.65 16.39 32.43
N CYS A 8 20.92 17.50 32.63
CA CYS A 8 19.51 17.61 32.21
C CYS A 8 19.36 17.60 30.68
N ILE A 9 20.26 18.24 29.95
CA ILE A 9 20.23 18.29 28.47
C ILE A 9 20.56 16.93 27.88
N THR A 10 21.52 16.20 28.43
CA THR A 10 21.83 14.84 27.99
C THR A 10 20.69 13.85 28.27
N LEU A 11 20.03 13.99 29.41
CA LEU A 11 18.85 13.17 29.75
C LEU A 11 17.67 13.47 28.83
N LEU A 12 17.46 14.73 28.47
CA LEU A 12 16.39 15.13 27.53
C LEU A 12 16.66 14.63 26.13
N MET A 13 17.89 14.64 25.64
CA MET A 13 18.25 14.07 24.34
C MET A 13 18.08 12.54 24.28
N PHE A 14 18.36 11.85 25.39
CA PHE A 14 18.15 10.41 25.50
C PHE A 14 16.65 10.06 25.46
N PHE A 15 15.81 10.88 26.07
CA PHE A 15 14.34 10.69 26.05
C PHE A 15 13.74 10.91 24.66
N PHE A 16 14.25 11.88 23.90
CA PHE A 16 13.82 12.12 22.52
C PHE A 16 14.21 10.99 21.57
N SER A 17 15.34 10.34 21.80
CA SER A 17 15.77 9.18 21.01
C SER A 17 14.90 7.94 21.28
N PHE A 18 14.40 7.79 22.50
CA PHE A 18 13.52 6.68 22.89
C PHE A 18 12.12 6.81 22.32
N LEU A 19 11.62 8.05 22.14
CA LEU A 19 10.30 8.29 21.54
C LEU A 19 10.25 7.96 20.03
N ARG A 20 11.36 8.08 19.32
CA ARG A 20 11.47 7.70 17.91
C ARG A 20 11.52 6.19 17.67
N ALA A 21 11.98 5.41 18.64
CA ALA A 21 12.11 3.96 18.55
C ALA A 21 10.78 3.21 18.72
N ASN A 22 9.69 3.90 19.13
CA ASN A 22 8.41 3.31 19.48
C ASN A 22 7.26 3.68 18.54
N GLU A 23 7.55 4.13 17.30
CA GLU A 23 6.48 4.30 16.32
C GLU A 23 5.93 2.92 15.92
N PRO A 24 4.58 2.74 15.91
CA PRO A 24 4.01 1.48 15.48
C PRO A 24 4.37 1.19 14.02
N PRO A 25 4.59 -0.09 13.65
CA PRO A 25 4.88 -0.45 12.27
C PRO A 25 3.72 -0.06 11.35
N ARG A 26 4.05 0.40 10.15
CA ARG A 26 3.09 0.79 9.11
C ARG A 26 3.23 -0.13 7.89
N PRO A 27 2.76 -1.38 7.97
CA PRO A 27 2.95 -2.35 6.89
C PRO A 27 2.24 -1.96 5.59
N PHE A 28 1.16 -1.17 5.64
CA PHE A 28 0.38 -0.78 4.46
C PHE A 28 0.75 0.61 3.93
N LYS A 29 2.05 0.93 3.98
CA LYS A 29 2.62 2.13 3.39
C LYS A 29 3.88 1.77 2.62
N GLY A 30 3.92 2.10 1.33
CA GLY A 30 5.07 1.89 0.47
C GLY A 30 4.73 1.18 -0.84
N TYR A 31 5.71 0.47 -1.37
CA TYR A 31 5.58 -0.30 -2.60
C TYR A 31 5.64 -1.79 -2.34
N LEU A 32 4.71 -2.51 -2.96
CA LEU A 32 4.69 -3.97 -3.00
C LEU A 32 4.77 -4.40 -4.46
N TYR A 33 5.49 -5.48 -4.74
CA TYR A 33 5.75 -5.96 -6.08
C TYR A 33 5.49 -7.45 -6.23
N ASN A 34 4.84 -7.83 -7.35
CA ASN A 34 4.67 -9.20 -7.78
C ASN A 34 5.48 -9.41 -9.07
N SER A 35 6.52 -10.24 -9.02
CA SER A 35 7.41 -10.48 -10.15
C SER A 35 6.81 -11.40 -11.22
N ASP A 36 5.86 -12.26 -10.87
CA ASP A 36 5.27 -13.22 -11.81
C ASP A 36 4.48 -12.51 -12.91
N TYR A 37 3.80 -11.42 -12.55
CA TYR A 37 2.96 -10.64 -13.46
C TYR A 37 3.46 -9.21 -13.67
N GLU A 38 4.57 -8.84 -13.05
CA GLU A 38 5.16 -7.50 -13.11
C GLU A 38 4.15 -6.41 -12.71
N VAL A 39 3.36 -6.68 -11.68
CA VAL A 39 2.40 -5.73 -11.11
C VAL A 39 2.88 -5.22 -9.76
N TYR A 40 2.52 -4.00 -9.45
CA TYR A 40 2.88 -3.37 -8.19
C TYR A 40 1.68 -2.68 -7.54
N LEU A 41 1.75 -2.59 -6.23
CA LEU A 41 0.85 -1.80 -5.40
C LEU A 41 1.64 -0.63 -4.80
N ARG A 42 1.12 0.57 -4.95
CA ARG A 42 1.55 1.71 -4.17
C ARG A 42 0.49 2.05 -3.15
N LEU A 43 0.86 2.11 -1.89
CA LEU A 43 -0.08 2.21 -0.77
C LEU A 43 0.33 3.30 0.22
N ASN A 44 -0.64 3.96 0.78
CA ASN A 44 -0.61 4.59 2.10
C ASN A 44 -2.04 4.53 2.67
N LEU A 45 -2.35 3.44 3.33
CA LEU A 45 -3.69 3.22 3.88
C LEU A 45 -3.93 4.02 5.17
N TYR A 46 -2.92 4.70 5.69
CA TYR A 46 -3.03 5.50 6.92
C TYR A 46 -3.38 6.96 6.61
N ASP A 47 -2.64 7.59 5.71
CA ASP A 47 -2.82 9.00 5.35
C ASP A 47 -3.68 9.18 4.09
N GLU A 48 -3.83 8.13 3.28
CA GLU A 48 -4.63 8.11 2.04
C GLU A 48 -4.26 9.27 1.11
N ASP A 49 -2.96 9.53 0.96
CA ASP A 49 -2.39 10.71 0.30
C ASP A 49 -1.75 10.41 -1.05
N ILE A 50 -2.09 9.27 -1.66
CA ILE A 50 -1.51 8.87 -2.94
C ILE A 50 -2.23 9.58 -4.09
N ILE A 51 -1.46 10.32 -4.89
CA ILE A 51 -1.90 10.87 -6.17
C ILE A 51 -1.48 9.91 -7.27
N ILE A 52 -2.43 9.47 -8.07
CA ILE A 52 -2.17 8.49 -9.13
C ILE A 52 -1.70 9.22 -10.38
N PRO A 53 -0.53 8.88 -10.95
CA PRO A 53 -0.02 9.51 -12.16
C PRO A 53 -1.00 9.37 -13.33
N GLY A 54 -1.33 10.49 -13.98
CA GLY A 54 -2.30 10.54 -15.07
C GLY A 54 -3.77 10.51 -14.64
N GLN A 55 -4.04 10.41 -13.32
CA GLN A 55 -5.38 10.32 -12.74
C GLN A 55 -5.57 11.33 -11.61
N GLU A 56 -4.97 12.50 -11.73
CA GLU A 56 -4.93 13.53 -10.68
C GLU A 56 -6.32 14.05 -10.32
N LEU A 57 -7.30 13.93 -11.22
CA LEU A 57 -8.70 14.35 -10.99
C LEU A 57 -9.37 13.56 -9.86
N PHE A 58 -8.92 12.34 -9.57
CA PHE A 58 -9.44 11.56 -8.45
C PHE A 58 -8.92 12.04 -7.10
N GLY A 59 -7.92 12.95 -7.09
CA GLY A 59 -7.33 13.47 -5.88
C GLY A 59 -6.52 12.42 -5.11
N GLN A 60 -6.48 12.58 -3.80
CA GLN A 60 -5.75 11.69 -2.90
C GLN A 60 -6.55 10.42 -2.61
N LEU A 61 -5.91 9.27 -2.77
CA LEU A 61 -6.50 7.95 -2.58
C LEU A 61 -5.60 7.06 -1.70
N PRO A 62 -6.14 5.95 -1.15
CA PRO A 62 -5.33 4.98 -0.40
C PRO A 62 -4.20 4.36 -1.20
N GLY A 63 -4.34 4.25 -2.52
CA GLY A 63 -3.33 3.67 -3.36
C GLY A 63 -3.84 3.22 -4.72
N TYR A 64 -3.00 2.48 -5.43
CA TYR A 64 -3.36 1.90 -6.73
C TYR A 64 -2.51 0.68 -7.05
N LEU A 65 -3.02 -0.13 -7.98
CA LEU A 65 -2.30 -1.25 -8.59
C LEU A 65 -2.09 -0.95 -10.08
N SER A 66 -0.90 -1.20 -10.56
CA SER A 66 -0.58 -1.05 -11.98
C SER A 66 0.42 -2.12 -12.42
N LYS A 67 0.52 -2.30 -13.74
CA LYS A 67 1.55 -3.15 -14.35
C LYS A 67 2.70 -2.28 -14.83
N GLU A 68 3.94 -2.75 -14.66
CA GLU A 68 5.12 -2.07 -15.16
C GLU A 68 5.02 -1.78 -16.67
N HIS A 69 5.51 -0.62 -17.06
CA HIS A 69 5.52 -0.16 -18.46
C HIS A 69 4.12 0.04 -19.07
N THR A 70 3.10 0.19 -18.24
CA THR A 70 1.75 0.56 -18.68
C THR A 70 1.24 1.78 -17.93
N THR A 71 0.24 2.45 -18.48
CA THR A 71 -0.45 3.58 -17.84
C THR A 71 -1.79 3.18 -17.23
N TYR A 72 -2.18 1.92 -17.37
CA TYR A 72 -3.44 1.41 -16.83
C TYR A 72 -3.35 1.18 -15.34
N CYS A 73 -4.32 1.72 -14.60
CA CYS A 73 -4.35 1.61 -13.14
C CYS A 73 -5.67 1.06 -12.63
N TRP A 74 -5.58 0.25 -11.60
CA TRP A 74 -6.69 -0.06 -10.71
C TRP A 74 -6.56 0.83 -9.47
N LEU A 75 -7.60 1.59 -9.18
CA LEU A 75 -7.64 2.56 -8.10
C LEU A 75 -8.13 1.88 -6.82
N ILE A 76 -7.42 2.06 -5.73
CA ILE A 76 -7.93 1.72 -4.40
C ILE A 76 -8.70 2.95 -3.91
N VAL A 77 -10.02 2.87 -3.97
CA VAL A 77 -10.89 4.03 -3.67
C VAL A 77 -11.28 4.12 -2.20
N SER A 78 -11.23 2.99 -1.48
CA SER A 78 -11.38 2.98 -0.03
C SER A 78 -10.64 1.80 0.58
N SER A 79 -10.30 1.92 1.84
CA SER A 79 -9.62 0.88 2.60
C SER A 79 -10.07 0.88 4.05
N GLU A 80 -10.01 -0.28 4.68
CA GLU A 80 -10.30 -0.49 6.08
C GLU A 80 -9.26 -1.43 6.67
N LEU A 81 -8.56 -0.99 7.70
CA LEU A 81 -7.66 -1.85 8.47
C LEU A 81 -8.51 -2.75 9.37
N THR A 82 -8.54 -4.04 9.07
CA THR A 82 -9.33 -5.02 9.83
C THR A 82 -8.63 -5.51 11.08
N ASP A 83 -7.29 -5.55 11.03
CA ASP A 83 -6.40 -5.79 12.15
C ASP A 83 -5.00 -5.24 11.85
N ASN A 84 -4.00 -5.52 12.70
CA ASN A 84 -2.64 -5.02 12.53
C ASN A 84 -1.93 -5.52 11.26
N ARG A 85 -2.43 -6.60 10.64
CA ARG A 85 -1.80 -7.27 9.50
C ARG A 85 -2.71 -7.42 8.30
N SER A 86 -3.96 -6.99 8.37
CA SER A 86 -4.93 -7.17 7.31
C SER A 86 -5.69 -5.88 7.01
N ALA A 87 -5.96 -5.66 5.75
CA ALA A 87 -6.77 -4.56 5.26
C ALA A 87 -7.75 -5.05 4.18
N LYS A 88 -8.94 -4.50 4.20
CA LYS A 88 -9.95 -4.69 3.17
C LYS A 88 -9.90 -3.50 2.21
N LEU A 89 -9.91 -3.77 0.92
CA LEU A 89 -9.75 -2.77 -0.14
C LEU A 89 -10.97 -2.81 -1.06
N VAL A 90 -11.45 -1.64 -1.46
CA VAL A 90 -12.37 -1.50 -2.58
C VAL A 90 -11.59 -0.95 -3.77
N VAL A 91 -11.61 -1.69 -4.87
CA VAL A 91 -10.77 -1.43 -6.03
C VAL A 91 -11.65 -1.26 -7.26
N THR A 92 -11.39 -0.23 -8.05
CA THR A 92 -12.10 0.04 -9.31
C THR A 92 -11.09 0.29 -10.42
N ASN A 93 -11.46 0.00 -11.67
CA ASN A 93 -10.65 0.40 -12.81
C ASN A 93 -10.73 1.92 -13.02
N ASP A 94 -9.84 2.46 -13.86
CA ASP A 94 -9.76 3.91 -14.09
C ASP A 94 -10.96 4.46 -14.88
N TYR A 95 -11.76 3.61 -15.51
CA TYR A 95 -13.04 4.00 -16.13
C TYR A 95 -14.24 3.93 -15.19
N GLY A 96 -14.08 3.32 -14.00
CA GLY A 96 -15.17 3.12 -13.06
C GLY A 96 -16.22 2.09 -13.49
N SER A 97 -15.94 1.30 -14.51
CA SER A 97 -16.88 0.31 -15.08
C SER A 97 -16.77 -1.07 -14.44
N GLU A 98 -15.66 -1.37 -13.77
CA GLU A 98 -15.40 -2.64 -13.11
C GLU A 98 -14.85 -2.38 -11.70
N ASP A 99 -15.33 -3.15 -10.75
CA ASP A 99 -14.87 -3.07 -9.36
C ASP A 99 -14.81 -4.44 -8.71
N PHE A 100 -14.01 -4.55 -7.67
CA PHE A 100 -13.96 -5.73 -6.82
C PHE A 100 -13.52 -5.33 -5.40
N THR A 101 -13.75 -6.23 -4.46
CA THR A 101 -13.24 -6.14 -3.10
C THR A 101 -12.06 -7.10 -2.94
N ALA A 102 -11.01 -6.64 -2.28
CA ALA A 102 -9.84 -7.44 -2.00
C ALA A 102 -9.47 -7.40 -0.53
N GLN A 103 -8.71 -8.39 -0.10
CA GLN A 103 -8.05 -8.41 1.19
C GLN A 103 -6.55 -8.46 0.98
N LEU A 104 -5.84 -7.57 1.65
CA LEU A 104 -4.38 -7.55 1.68
C LEU A 104 -3.91 -7.92 3.07
N THR A 105 -3.14 -8.99 3.18
CA THR A 105 -2.64 -9.51 4.46
C THR A 105 -1.13 -9.56 4.45
N GLN A 106 -0.51 -8.95 5.46
CA GLN A 106 0.92 -9.09 5.70
C GLN A 106 1.20 -10.46 6.32
N GLN A 107 1.91 -11.32 5.59
CA GLN A 107 2.29 -12.64 6.08
C GLN A 107 3.54 -12.60 6.96
N ASN A 108 4.51 -11.79 6.58
CA ASN A 108 5.74 -11.49 7.33
C ASN A 108 6.24 -10.09 6.92
N ASP A 109 7.42 -9.67 7.41
CA ASP A 109 7.93 -8.32 7.19
C ASP A 109 8.08 -7.92 5.72
N SER A 110 8.20 -8.89 4.81
CA SER A 110 8.45 -8.62 3.38
C SER A 110 7.40 -9.21 2.44
N THR A 111 6.46 -10.02 2.93
CA THR A 111 5.53 -10.78 2.10
C THR A 111 4.08 -10.45 2.43
N TYR A 112 3.31 -10.19 1.39
CA TYR A 112 1.89 -9.85 1.46
C TYR A 112 1.08 -10.75 0.55
N ILE A 113 -0.09 -11.15 0.99
CA ILE A 113 -1.05 -11.92 0.20
C ILE A 113 -2.21 -11.02 -0.15
N PHE A 114 -2.48 -10.91 -1.45
CA PHE A 114 -3.61 -10.18 -2.01
C PHE A 114 -4.64 -11.18 -2.50
N ASN A 115 -5.86 -11.09 -1.97
CA ASN A 115 -6.97 -11.95 -2.38
C ASN A 115 -8.11 -11.11 -2.93
N ASN A 116 -8.52 -11.40 -4.16
CA ASN A 116 -9.78 -10.89 -4.70
C ASN A 116 -10.93 -11.65 -4.05
N LEU A 117 -11.76 -10.96 -3.28
CA LEU A 117 -12.87 -11.55 -2.53
C LEU A 117 -14.16 -11.66 -3.34
N GLY A 118 -14.27 -10.92 -4.43
CA GLY A 118 -15.47 -10.94 -5.29
C GLY A 118 -15.67 -9.64 -6.04
N GLY A 119 -16.41 -9.71 -7.12
CA GLY A 119 -16.60 -8.66 -8.09
C GLY A 119 -15.89 -8.98 -9.41
N SER A 120 -15.44 -7.95 -10.12
CA SER A 120 -14.72 -8.09 -11.38
C SER A 120 -13.38 -8.83 -11.20
N ALA A 121 -12.93 -9.50 -12.25
CA ALA A 121 -11.59 -10.05 -12.28
C ALA A 121 -10.55 -8.94 -12.45
N LEU A 122 -9.44 -9.03 -11.74
CA LEU A 122 -8.29 -8.16 -11.94
C LEU A 122 -7.64 -8.50 -13.29
N LYS A 123 -7.61 -7.54 -14.19
CA LYS A 123 -7.01 -7.65 -15.53
C LYS A 123 -5.99 -6.54 -15.73
N VAL A 124 -4.93 -6.85 -16.43
CA VAL A 124 -3.89 -5.88 -16.79
C VAL A 124 -3.54 -6.00 -18.28
N PRO A 125 -3.10 -4.92 -18.94
CA PRO A 125 -2.59 -5.00 -20.30
C PRO A 125 -1.31 -5.86 -20.34
N ASN A 126 -1.22 -6.72 -21.33
CA ASN A 126 -0.03 -7.54 -21.54
C ASN A 126 0.13 -7.83 -23.05
N LYS A 127 1.15 -7.21 -23.66
CA LYS A 127 1.48 -7.39 -25.08
C LYS A 127 0.28 -7.17 -26.02
N GLY A 128 -0.46 -6.09 -25.81
CA GLY A 128 -1.63 -5.72 -26.62
C GLY A 128 -2.90 -6.49 -26.32
N LYS A 129 -2.91 -7.35 -25.32
CA LYS A 129 -4.07 -8.14 -24.87
C LYS A 129 -4.34 -7.92 -23.38
N TRP A 130 -5.54 -8.26 -22.95
CA TRP A 130 -5.88 -8.28 -21.52
C TRP A 130 -5.48 -9.61 -20.91
N LEU A 131 -4.72 -9.55 -19.82
CA LEU A 131 -4.35 -10.70 -19.01
C LEU A 131 -5.16 -10.69 -17.72
N LYS A 132 -5.97 -11.72 -17.54
CA LYS A 132 -6.69 -11.95 -16.28
C LYS A 132 -5.72 -12.56 -15.26
N LEU A 133 -5.60 -11.92 -14.11
CA LEU A 133 -4.73 -12.37 -13.02
C LEU A 133 -5.47 -13.35 -12.10
N PRO A 134 -4.73 -14.22 -11.39
CA PRO A 134 -5.32 -15.09 -10.38
C PRO A 134 -5.98 -14.28 -9.26
N LYS A 135 -6.93 -14.88 -8.55
CA LYS A 135 -7.57 -14.26 -7.38
C LYS A 135 -6.60 -14.02 -6.24
N THR A 136 -5.59 -14.85 -6.12
CA THR A 136 -4.55 -14.74 -5.10
C THR A 136 -3.23 -14.35 -5.74
N LEU A 137 -2.65 -13.26 -5.28
CA LEU A 137 -1.33 -12.78 -5.69
C LEU A 137 -0.45 -12.61 -4.45
N ILE A 138 0.83 -12.93 -4.61
CA ILE A 138 1.83 -12.72 -3.58
C ILE A 138 2.69 -11.52 -3.97
N PHE A 139 2.75 -10.54 -3.08
CA PHE A 139 3.56 -9.35 -3.24
C PHE A 139 4.74 -9.38 -2.28
N LYS A 140 5.84 -8.79 -2.70
CA LYS A 140 7.01 -8.56 -1.86
C LYS A 140 7.20 -7.06 -1.65
N LYS A 141 7.56 -6.71 -0.43
CA LYS A 141 7.93 -5.32 -0.12
C LYS A 141 9.20 -4.94 -0.89
N LYS A 142 9.17 -3.76 -1.49
CA LYS A 142 10.26 -3.25 -2.30
C LYS A 142 10.97 -2.07 -1.62
#